data_50540a39de17446c211686b1e54ebb00
#
_entry.id   50540a39de17446c211686b1e54ebb00
#
_cell.length_a   1.000
_cell.length_b   1.000
_cell.length_c   1.000
_cell.angle_alpha   90.00
_cell.angle_beta   90.00
_cell.angle_gamma   90.00
#
_symmetry.space_group_name_H-M   'P 1'
#
loop_
_entity.id
_entity.type
_entity.pdbx_description
1 polymer ?
#
loop_
_entity_poly.entity_id
_entity_poly.type
_entity_poly.pdbx_seq_one_letter_code
_entity_poly.pdbx_strand_id
1 'polypeptide(L)'
;MKTVGIVIPIYNVEKYLRECLESVINQTYVNLEIILVNDGSTDENSLNIAKEYALKDKRITLFDKENGGLSSARNTGIEFFYKEYETHFSNEIDGFYTFTVANENPQNVYKIYKNKNTFIEKNLEAPDIDYLIFLDSDNSWELNCIEECVKRMQDIDILWFDHLCVYEKGIEDKGQKTRMQIFSYKEECIINPKDYAKRALEVGSRDISFSWGGMIDFNFLKKIKLKFVNYIINEDIHFGMILFASANKIYVLPKRLYKCLLRSNSISNHDKKVTKANISHYFKNIYEAFNEDAKSAKEYLRLASRVITVLKLIDFFQGKKENENSKAIKEIFLPFYAKKALKFKKVNKDPLNLKNELDKIKPFVKNILPYDAWKILQKIKNIFS
;
A
#
# COMPACT_ATOMS: atom_id res chain seq x y z
N MET A 1 -21.53 -16.31 -2.46
CA MET A 1 -21.13 -14.91 -2.75
C MET A 1 -19.71 -14.76 -2.26
N LYS A 2 -18.83 -14.11 -3.01
CA LYS A 2 -17.42 -13.89 -2.63
C LYS A 2 -17.32 -12.90 -1.49
N THR A 3 -16.39 -13.10 -0.57
CA THR A 3 -16.14 -12.20 0.57
C THR A 3 -14.96 -11.28 0.27
N VAL A 4 -15.14 -9.97 0.47
CA VAL A 4 -14.11 -8.97 0.24
C VAL A 4 -13.60 -8.42 1.57
N GLY A 5 -12.31 -8.63 1.86
CA GLY A 5 -11.60 -7.99 2.95
C GLY A 5 -11.19 -6.58 2.57
N ILE A 6 -11.46 -5.63 3.45
CA ILE A 6 -11.09 -4.22 3.29
C ILE A 6 -10.19 -3.83 4.45
N VAL A 7 -9.05 -3.20 4.16
CA VAL A 7 -8.15 -2.68 5.21
C VAL A 7 -8.03 -1.17 5.07
N ILE A 8 -8.35 -0.46 6.16
CA ILE A 8 -8.36 1.01 6.23
C ILE A 8 -7.42 1.46 7.35
N PRO A 9 -6.20 1.91 7.03
CA PRO A 9 -5.29 2.51 8.00
C PRO A 9 -5.77 3.89 8.41
N ILE A 10 -5.77 4.18 9.71
CA ILE A 10 -6.25 5.43 10.30
C ILE A 10 -5.12 6.07 11.10
N TYR A 11 -4.74 7.32 10.77
CA TYR A 11 -3.80 8.11 11.56
C TYR A 11 -4.06 9.61 11.37
N ASN A 12 -4.60 10.28 12.40
CA ASN A 12 -4.85 11.72 12.43
C ASN A 12 -5.64 12.23 11.23
N VAL A 13 -6.84 11.66 11.00
CA VAL A 13 -7.71 11.91 9.84
C VAL A 13 -9.15 12.25 10.23
N GLU A 14 -9.38 12.75 11.44
CA GLU A 14 -10.71 13.03 11.99
C GLU A 14 -11.63 13.82 11.04
N LYS A 15 -11.06 14.72 10.24
CA LYS A 15 -11.81 15.56 9.28
C LYS A 15 -12.41 14.79 8.10
N TYR A 16 -11.77 13.68 7.71
CA TYR A 16 -12.06 12.96 6.46
C TYR A 16 -12.63 11.58 6.72
N LEU A 17 -12.38 11.02 7.91
CA LEU A 17 -12.66 9.63 8.24
C LEU A 17 -14.15 9.26 8.08
N ARG A 18 -15.07 10.16 8.41
CA ARG A 18 -16.51 9.90 8.26
C ARG A 18 -16.89 9.70 6.80
N GLU A 19 -16.44 10.56 5.88
CA GLU A 19 -16.72 10.42 4.45
C GLU A 19 -16.13 9.11 3.91
N CYS A 20 -14.92 8.79 4.30
CA CYS A 20 -14.28 7.51 3.97
C CYS A 20 -15.15 6.32 4.40
N LEU A 21 -15.53 6.26 5.67
CA LEU A 21 -16.29 5.13 6.23
C LEU A 21 -17.70 5.03 5.66
N GLU A 22 -18.39 6.15 5.43
CA GLU A 22 -19.69 6.16 4.75
C GLU A 22 -19.58 5.59 3.33
N SER A 23 -18.50 5.88 2.60
CA SER A 23 -18.29 5.31 1.26
C SER A 23 -18.10 3.78 1.27
N VAL A 24 -17.67 3.23 2.41
CA VAL A 24 -17.41 1.79 2.58
C VAL A 24 -18.65 1.05 3.06
N ILE A 25 -19.32 1.53 4.12
CA ILE A 25 -20.48 0.82 4.70
C ILE A 25 -21.69 0.83 3.77
N ASN A 26 -21.80 1.83 2.88
CA ASN A 26 -22.84 2.00 1.90
C ASN A 26 -22.53 1.41 0.51
N GLN A 27 -21.49 0.60 0.38
CA GLN A 27 -21.21 -0.10 -0.89
C GLN A 27 -22.39 -0.96 -1.33
N THR A 28 -22.69 -0.99 -2.63
CA THR A 28 -23.75 -1.84 -3.20
C THR A 28 -23.47 -3.34 -3.01
N TYR A 29 -22.19 -3.70 -2.91
CA TYR A 29 -21.75 -5.06 -2.57
C TYR A 29 -21.68 -5.22 -1.06
N VAL A 30 -22.46 -6.17 -0.50
CA VAL A 30 -22.71 -6.25 0.94
C VAL A 30 -21.82 -7.24 1.70
N ASN A 31 -21.23 -8.24 1.02
CA ASN A 31 -20.43 -9.29 1.66
C ASN A 31 -18.99 -8.83 1.91
N LEU A 32 -18.83 -8.01 2.94
CA LEU A 32 -17.59 -7.31 3.28
C LEU A 32 -17.13 -7.69 4.69
N GLU A 33 -15.82 -7.78 4.86
CA GLU A 33 -15.12 -7.82 6.14
C GLU A 33 -14.20 -6.61 6.23
N ILE A 34 -14.48 -5.70 7.17
CA ILE A 34 -13.87 -4.38 7.21
C ILE A 34 -12.94 -4.29 8.42
N ILE A 35 -11.65 -4.12 8.15
CA ILE A 35 -10.63 -3.93 9.18
C ILE A 35 -10.23 -2.45 9.23
N LEU A 36 -10.59 -1.78 10.31
CA LEU A 36 -10.09 -0.46 10.65
C LEU A 36 -8.84 -0.62 11.51
N VAL A 37 -7.77 0.08 11.18
CA VAL A 37 -6.52 0.02 11.95
C VAL A 37 -6.13 1.42 12.40
N ASN A 38 -6.41 1.76 13.67
CA ASN A 38 -5.92 2.97 14.29
C ASN A 38 -4.43 2.82 14.61
N ASP A 39 -3.58 3.50 13.85
CA ASP A 39 -2.12 3.45 13.98
C ASP A 39 -1.62 4.49 15.00
N GLY A 40 -2.19 4.47 16.21
CA GLY A 40 -1.79 5.37 17.29
C GLY A 40 -2.11 6.83 17.00
N SER A 41 -3.31 7.14 16.52
CA SER A 41 -3.75 8.53 16.29
C SER A 41 -3.63 9.37 17.57
N THR A 42 -3.18 10.62 17.41
CA THR A 42 -2.97 11.59 18.48
C THR A 42 -3.92 12.78 18.39
N ASP A 43 -4.79 12.84 17.38
CA ASP A 43 -5.92 13.76 17.32
C ASP A 43 -7.06 13.28 18.26
N GLU A 44 -8.02 14.16 18.53
CA GLU A 44 -9.08 13.86 19.51
C GLU A 44 -10.05 12.79 19.04
N ASN A 45 -10.32 12.72 17.72
CA ASN A 45 -11.52 12.05 17.24
C ASN A 45 -11.31 10.88 16.29
N SER A 46 -10.14 10.67 15.69
CA SER A 46 -9.95 9.57 14.73
C SER A 46 -10.32 8.22 15.32
N LEU A 47 -9.83 7.88 16.53
CA LEU A 47 -10.18 6.62 17.21
C LEU A 47 -11.66 6.59 17.64
N ASN A 48 -12.21 7.71 18.11
CA ASN A 48 -13.62 7.78 18.55
C ASN A 48 -14.58 7.58 17.37
N ILE A 49 -14.30 8.19 16.21
CA ILE A 49 -15.06 7.97 14.98
C ILE A 49 -14.96 6.49 14.56
N ALA A 50 -13.77 5.91 14.58
CA ALA A 50 -13.61 4.49 14.24
C ALA A 50 -14.43 3.57 15.16
N LYS A 51 -14.47 3.84 16.47
CA LYS A 51 -15.33 3.12 17.43
C LYS A 51 -16.82 3.31 17.14
N GLU A 52 -17.26 4.53 16.86
CA GLU A 52 -18.66 4.80 16.50
C GLU A 52 -19.10 3.94 15.31
N TYR A 53 -18.29 3.88 14.24
CA TYR A 53 -18.61 3.07 13.07
C TYR A 53 -18.52 1.57 13.35
N ALA A 54 -17.61 1.12 14.19
CA ALA A 54 -17.53 -0.28 14.60
C ALA A 54 -18.76 -0.74 15.44
N LEU A 55 -19.42 0.18 16.14
CA LEU A 55 -20.72 -0.09 16.77
C LEU A 55 -21.89 -0.03 15.78
N LYS A 56 -21.79 0.82 14.75
CA LYS A 56 -22.84 1.01 13.75
C LYS A 56 -22.93 -0.16 12.76
N ASP A 57 -21.80 -0.77 12.40
CA ASP A 57 -21.73 -1.82 11.38
C ASP A 57 -21.02 -3.08 11.89
N LYS A 58 -21.73 -4.20 11.92
CA LYS A 58 -21.23 -5.51 12.38
C LYS A 58 -20.07 -6.08 11.58
N ARG A 59 -19.90 -5.64 10.32
CA ARG A 59 -18.82 -6.08 9.44
C ARG A 59 -17.46 -5.51 9.84
N ILE A 60 -17.44 -4.50 10.73
CA ILE A 60 -16.22 -3.82 11.17
C ILE A 60 -15.56 -4.54 12.34
N THR A 61 -14.26 -4.72 12.25
CA THR A 61 -13.36 -5.05 13.36
C THR A 61 -12.31 -3.93 13.45
N LEU A 62 -12.18 -3.33 14.64
CA LEU A 62 -11.25 -2.20 14.86
C LEU A 62 -10.02 -2.67 15.63
N PHE A 63 -8.86 -2.43 15.07
CA PHE A 63 -7.56 -2.63 15.69
C PHE A 63 -7.00 -1.29 16.18
N ASP A 64 -6.52 -1.26 17.42
CA ASP A 64 -5.81 -0.13 18.03
C ASP A 64 -4.39 -0.54 18.36
N LYS A 65 -3.41 0.17 17.83
CA LYS A 65 -1.99 -0.21 17.89
C LYS A 65 -1.06 0.97 18.10
N GLU A 66 0.17 0.69 18.49
CA GLU A 66 1.25 1.67 18.49
C GLU A 66 1.53 2.18 17.08
N ASN A 67 1.85 3.48 16.96
CA ASN A 67 2.17 4.05 15.66
C ASN A 67 3.41 3.38 15.04
N GLY A 68 3.18 2.61 13.99
CA GLY A 68 4.19 1.92 13.19
C GLY A 68 4.25 2.38 11.73
N GLY A 69 3.42 3.35 11.38
CA GLY A 69 3.30 3.90 10.03
C GLY A 69 2.40 3.07 9.12
N LEU A 70 2.16 3.62 7.93
CA LEU A 70 1.19 3.13 6.95
C LEU A 70 1.37 1.65 6.58
N SER A 71 2.62 1.20 6.39
CA SER A 71 2.95 -0.21 6.14
C SER A 71 2.50 -1.12 7.26
N SER A 72 2.81 -0.73 8.50
CA SER A 72 2.46 -1.49 9.69
C SER A 72 0.94 -1.61 9.86
N ALA A 73 0.21 -0.52 9.64
CA ALA A 73 -1.25 -0.53 9.71
C ALA A 73 -1.87 -1.44 8.63
N ARG A 74 -1.40 -1.39 7.38
CA ARG A 74 -1.86 -2.30 6.33
C ARG A 74 -1.49 -3.76 6.63
N ASN A 75 -0.29 -4.01 7.15
CA ASN A 75 0.16 -5.34 7.54
C ASN A 75 -0.69 -5.93 8.65
N THR A 76 -1.16 -5.13 9.63
CA THR A 76 -2.09 -5.57 10.67
C THR A 76 -3.32 -6.25 10.06
N GLY A 77 -3.94 -5.62 9.06
CA GLY A 77 -5.09 -6.22 8.37
C GLY A 77 -4.72 -7.46 7.56
N ILE A 78 -3.58 -7.46 6.85
CA ILE A 78 -3.10 -8.62 6.09
C ILE A 78 -2.82 -9.81 7.02
N GLU A 79 -2.11 -9.59 8.12
CA GLU A 79 -1.74 -10.61 9.10
C GLU A 79 -2.97 -11.19 9.81
N PHE A 80 -3.97 -10.37 10.10
CA PHE A 80 -5.24 -10.86 10.62
C PHE A 80 -5.92 -11.80 9.62
N PHE A 81 -6.10 -11.40 8.36
CA PHE A 81 -6.68 -12.27 7.34
C PHE A 81 -5.82 -13.49 6.99
N TYR A 82 -4.50 -13.42 7.19
CA TYR A 82 -3.62 -14.59 7.10
C TYR A 82 -3.77 -15.56 8.27
N LYS A 83 -4.58 -15.20 9.31
CA LYS A 83 -4.75 -15.94 10.56
C LYS A 83 -3.44 -16.08 11.33
N GLU A 84 -2.60 -15.05 11.29
CA GLU A 84 -1.32 -15.02 12.02
C GLU A 84 -1.49 -14.55 13.48
N TYR A 85 -2.64 -13.97 13.85
CA TYR A 85 -2.92 -13.53 15.21
C TYR A 85 -3.69 -14.60 15.99
N GLU A 86 -3.14 -14.97 17.14
CA GLU A 86 -3.87 -15.66 18.19
C GLU A 86 -4.47 -14.62 19.12
N THR A 87 -5.79 -14.57 19.23
CA THR A 87 -6.50 -13.54 19.98
C THR A 87 -7.09 -14.10 21.27
N HIS A 88 -6.99 -13.32 22.35
CA HIS A 88 -7.58 -13.67 23.63
C HIS A 88 -8.58 -12.61 24.04
N PHE A 89 -9.76 -13.05 24.49
CA PHE A 89 -10.74 -12.17 25.09
C PHE A 89 -10.14 -11.46 26.31
N SER A 90 -10.29 -10.16 26.35
CA SER A 90 -9.77 -9.32 27.45
C SER A 90 -10.88 -8.87 28.39
N ASN A 91 -11.81 -8.06 27.89
CA ASN A 91 -12.92 -7.56 28.70
C ASN A 91 -14.08 -7.07 27.80
N GLU A 92 -15.12 -6.58 28.46
CA GLU A 92 -16.24 -5.89 27.85
C GLU A 92 -16.20 -4.42 28.27
N ILE A 93 -16.26 -3.51 27.29
CA ILE A 93 -16.23 -2.07 27.54
C ILE A 93 -16.99 -1.31 26.44
N ASP A 94 -17.81 -0.34 26.82
CA ASP A 94 -18.48 0.61 25.90
C ASP A 94 -19.18 -0.05 24.69
N GLY A 95 -19.84 -1.20 24.91
CA GLY A 95 -20.54 -1.91 23.84
C GLY A 95 -19.66 -2.85 23.01
N PHE A 96 -18.40 -3.02 23.36
CA PHE A 96 -17.45 -3.91 22.68
C PHE A 96 -17.06 -5.11 23.52
N TYR A 97 -16.86 -6.24 22.87
CA TYR A 97 -15.85 -7.22 23.30
C TYR A 97 -14.49 -6.78 22.84
N THR A 98 -13.51 -6.85 23.72
CA THR A 98 -12.14 -6.49 23.42
C THR A 98 -11.23 -7.70 23.52
N PHE A 99 -10.21 -7.74 22.65
CA PHE A 99 -9.25 -8.82 22.56
C PHE A 99 -7.83 -8.27 22.55
N THR A 100 -6.88 -9.08 22.98
CA THR A 100 -5.44 -8.87 22.88
C THR A 100 -4.83 -9.93 21.97
N VAL A 101 -3.65 -9.66 21.44
CA VAL A 101 -2.85 -10.63 20.66
C VAL A 101 -1.93 -11.36 21.63
N ALA A 102 -2.01 -12.70 21.64
CA ALA A 102 -1.32 -13.54 22.61
C ALA A 102 0.04 -14.10 22.12
N ASN A 103 0.20 -14.21 20.81
CA ASN A 103 1.42 -14.69 20.17
C ASN A 103 2.33 -13.53 19.69
N GLU A 104 3.21 -13.79 18.74
CA GLU A 104 4.01 -12.74 18.11
C GLU A 104 3.11 -11.60 17.61
N ASN A 105 3.45 -10.38 18.01
CA ASN A 105 2.70 -9.16 17.71
C ASN A 105 3.62 -8.12 17.05
N PRO A 106 4.11 -8.38 15.82
CA PRO A 106 5.10 -7.54 15.17
C PRO A 106 4.60 -6.13 14.84
N GLN A 107 3.28 -5.94 14.88
CA GLN A 107 2.64 -4.66 14.63
C GLN A 107 2.26 -3.89 15.89
N ASN A 108 2.56 -4.41 17.09
CA ASN A 108 2.26 -3.80 18.39
C ASN A 108 0.78 -3.42 18.54
N VAL A 109 -0.12 -4.37 18.31
CA VAL A 109 -1.57 -4.21 18.53
C VAL A 109 -1.86 -4.23 20.03
N TYR A 110 -2.45 -3.16 20.55
CA TYR A 110 -2.83 -3.08 21.97
C TYR A 110 -4.16 -3.74 22.24
N LYS A 111 -5.15 -3.51 21.35
CA LYS A 111 -6.52 -3.92 21.55
C LYS A 111 -7.25 -4.09 20.23
N ILE A 112 -8.13 -5.07 20.21
CA ILE A 112 -9.06 -5.29 19.10
C ILE A 112 -10.47 -5.14 19.67
N TYR A 113 -11.32 -4.41 18.93
CA TYR A 113 -12.71 -4.14 19.32
C TYR A 113 -13.68 -4.81 18.34
N LYS A 114 -14.67 -5.51 18.88
CA LYS A 114 -15.78 -6.09 18.12
C LYS A 114 -17.10 -5.79 18.82
N ASN A 115 -18.11 -5.36 18.08
CA ASN A 115 -19.43 -4.99 18.63
C ASN A 115 -20.08 -6.21 19.30
N LYS A 116 -20.29 -6.16 20.61
CA LYS A 116 -20.84 -7.27 21.43
C LYS A 116 -22.30 -7.63 21.11
N ASN A 117 -23.07 -6.71 20.54
CA ASN A 117 -24.48 -6.95 20.20
C ASN A 117 -24.63 -7.77 18.90
N THR A 118 -23.57 -7.88 18.12
CA THR A 118 -23.56 -8.57 16.82
C THR A 118 -22.55 -9.70 16.76
N PHE A 119 -21.66 -9.78 17.74
CA PHE A 119 -20.63 -10.81 17.87
C PHE A 119 -20.77 -11.47 19.26
N ILE A 120 -21.22 -12.72 19.29
CA ILE A 120 -21.60 -13.41 20.52
C ILE A 120 -20.42 -14.20 21.11
N GLU A 121 -19.47 -14.61 20.27
CA GLU A 121 -18.36 -15.47 20.67
C GLU A 121 -17.25 -14.66 21.35
N LYS A 122 -16.67 -15.24 22.41
CA LYS A 122 -15.46 -14.69 23.05
C LYS A 122 -14.17 -15.26 22.46
N ASN A 123 -14.23 -15.72 21.22
CA ASN A 123 -13.10 -16.15 20.41
C ASN A 123 -13.17 -15.42 19.08
N LEU A 124 -12.23 -14.51 18.84
CA LEU A 124 -12.16 -13.72 17.61
C LEU A 124 -11.23 -14.42 16.61
N GLU A 125 -11.83 -15.06 15.62
CA GLU A 125 -11.10 -15.63 14.49
C GLU A 125 -11.22 -14.74 13.26
N ALA A 126 -10.16 -14.71 12.47
CA ALA A 126 -10.19 -13.99 11.20
C ALA A 126 -11.11 -14.72 10.21
N PRO A 127 -12.05 -14.02 9.57
CA PRO A 127 -12.91 -14.60 8.54
C PRO A 127 -12.10 -14.99 7.31
N ASP A 128 -12.61 -15.98 6.57
CA ASP A 128 -12.05 -16.28 5.25
C ASP A 128 -12.54 -15.25 4.25
N ILE A 129 -11.60 -14.73 3.46
CA ILE A 129 -11.89 -13.77 2.40
C ILE A 129 -11.39 -14.28 1.05
N ASP A 130 -12.07 -13.89 -0.03
CA ASP A 130 -11.68 -14.23 -1.40
C ASP A 130 -10.79 -13.15 -2.01
N TYR A 131 -11.05 -11.88 -1.71
CA TYR A 131 -10.36 -10.74 -2.26
C TYR A 131 -9.96 -9.75 -1.18
N LEU A 132 -8.88 -9.01 -1.42
CA LEU A 132 -8.40 -7.95 -0.53
C LEU A 132 -8.30 -6.63 -1.29
N ILE A 133 -8.72 -5.54 -0.63
CA ILE A 133 -8.59 -4.18 -1.15
C ILE A 133 -8.22 -3.22 0.00
N PHE A 134 -7.47 -2.15 -0.33
CA PHE A 134 -7.07 -1.12 0.62
C PHE A 134 -7.74 0.20 0.30
N LEU A 135 -8.09 0.97 1.33
CA LEU A 135 -8.57 2.34 1.22
C LEU A 135 -7.83 3.23 2.21
N ASP A 136 -7.20 4.29 1.74
CA ASP A 136 -6.60 5.28 2.63
C ASP A 136 -7.70 6.16 3.23
N SER A 137 -7.65 6.39 4.53
CA SER A 137 -8.75 6.94 5.34
C SER A 137 -9.07 8.43 5.12
N ASP A 138 -8.33 9.12 4.26
CA ASP A 138 -8.64 10.46 3.77
C ASP A 138 -9.26 10.49 2.36
N ASN A 139 -9.57 9.32 1.81
CA ASN A 139 -10.14 9.12 0.48
C ASN A 139 -11.50 8.40 0.56
N SER A 140 -12.19 8.29 -0.56
CA SER A 140 -13.48 7.61 -0.64
C SER A 140 -13.64 6.84 -1.94
N TRP A 141 -14.60 5.90 -1.98
CA TRP A 141 -14.95 5.12 -3.16
C TRP A 141 -16.28 5.59 -3.76
N GLU A 142 -16.49 5.31 -5.05
CA GLU A 142 -17.82 5.26 -5.64
C GLU A 142 -18.60 4.09 -5.00
N LEU A 143 -19.92 4.26 -4.82
CA LEU A 143 -20.75 3.28 -4.09
C LEU A 143 -20.79 1.89 -4.73
N ASN A 144 -20.50 1.78 -6.01
CA ASN A 144 -20.45 0.51 -6.75
C ASN A 144 -19.01 -0.01 -6.95
N CYS A 145 -18.01 0.54 -6.27
CA CYS A 145 -16.60 0.20 -6.48
C CYS A 145 -16.35 -1.30 -6.30
N ILE A 146 -16.76 -1.85 -5.17
CA ILE A 146 -16.53 -3.27 -4.86
C ILE A 146 -17.30 -4.18 -5.82
N GLU A 147 -18.53 -3.84 -6.14
CA GLU A 147 -19.35 -4.61 -7.07
C GLU A 147 -18.73 -4.66 -8.48
N GLU A 148 -18.23 -3.52 -8.95
CA GLU A 148 -17.54 -3.44 -10.24
C GLU A 148 -16.25 -4.27 -10.27
N CYS A 149 -15.52 -4.32 -9.15
CA CYS A 149 -14.33 -5.15 -9.03
C CYS A 149 -14.70 -6.64 -9.00
N VAL A 150 -15.59 -7.06 -8.11
CA VAL A 150 -15.94 -8.49 -7.90
C VAL A 150 -16.45 -9.15 -9.18
N LYS A 151 -17.24 -8.44 -10.00
CA LYS A 151 -17.74 -8.94 -11.28
C LYS A 151 -16.61 -9.39 -12.26
N ARG A 152 -15.39 -8.91 -12.06
CA ARG A 152 -14.24 -9.07 -12.97
C ARG A 152 -13.09 -9.89 -12.39
N MET A 153 -13.20 -10.31 -11.14
CA MET A 153 -12.10 -10.99 -10.42
C MET A 153 -12.01 -12.50 -10.68
N GLN A 154 -12.91 -13.09 -11.46
CA GLN A 154 -12.82 -14.52 -11.70
C GLN A 154 -11.55 -14.87 -12.49
N ASP A 155 -10.71 -15.75 -11.94
CA ASP A 155 -9.41 -16.18 -12.50
C ASP A 155 -8.43 -15.01 -12.78
N ILE A 156 -8.54 -13.93 -11.99
CA ILE A 156 -7.71 -12.73 -12.06
C ILE A 156 -6.93 -12.59 -10.75
N ASP A 157 -5.60 -12.40 -10.85
CA ASP A 157 -4.75 -12.20 -9.67
C ASP A 157 -4.87 -10.77 -9.12
N ILE A 158 -4.96 -9.79 -10.02
CA ILE A 158 -5.01 -8.35 -9.70
C ILE A 158 -6.01 -7.66 -10.60
N LEU A 159 -6.94 -6.91 -10.04
CA LEU A 159 -7.72 -5.92 -10.77
C LEU A 159 -7.18 -4.54 -10.46
N TRP A 160 -6.89 -3.76 -11.49
CA TRP A 160 -6.36 -2.42 -11.39
C TRP A 160 -7.34 -1.43 -12.00
N PHE A 161 -7.83 -0.46 -11.20
CA PHE A 161 -8.78 0.56 -11.62
C PHE A 161 -8.19 1.97 -11.62
N ASP A 162 -8.94 2.93 -12.15
CA ASP A 162 -8.58 4.36 -12.20
C ASP A 162 -9.15 5.14 -11.01
N HIS A 163 -8.67 6.36 -10.82
CA HIS A 163 -9.09 7.26 -9.76
C HIS A 163 -9.45 8.66 -10.28
N LEU A 164 -10.19 9.40 -9.47
CA LEU A 164 -10.48 10.82 -9.64
C LEU A 164 -9.70 11.60 -8.58
N CYS A 165 -8.91 12.58 -8.99
CA CYS A 165 -8.33 13.54 -8.05
C CYS A 165 -9.39 14.55 -7.62
N VAL A 166 -9.58 14.70 -6.31
CA VAL A 166 -10.41 15.70 -5.68
C VAL A 166 -9.49 16.66 -4.92
N TYR A 167 -9.68 17.95 -5.07
CA TYR A 167 -8.80 18.95 -4.49
C TYR A 167 -9.46 19.62 -3.30
N GLU A 168 -8.78 19.66 -2.15
CA GLU A 168 -9.21 20.42 -0.99
C GLU A 168 -9.26 21.90 -1.34
N LYS A 169 -10.18 22.66 -0.72
CA LYS A 169 -10.33 24.11 -0.95
C LYS A 169 -8.99 24.82 -0.75
N GLY A 170 -8.54 25.53 -1.79
CA GLY A 170 -7.26 26.25 -1.81
C GLY A 170 -6.09 25.45 -2.42
N ILE A 171 -6.33 24.23 -2.84
CA ILE A 171 -5.35 23.45 -3.62
C ILE A 171 -5.68 23.56 -5.11
N GLU A 172 -4.71 23.99 -5.91
CA GLU A 172 -4.86 24.15 -7.35
C GLU A 172 -4.81 22.80 -8.06
N ASP A 173 -5.72 22.58 -9.00
CA ASP A 173 -5.65 21.45 -9.93
C ASP A 173 -4.52 21.68 -10.95
N LYS A 174 -3.45 20.92 -10.83
CA LYS A 174 -2.32 20.97 -11.76
C LYS A 174 -2.50 20.08 -12.98
N GLY A 175 -3.70 19.55 -13.21
CA GLY A 175 -4.01 18.69 -14.36
C GLY A 175 -3.21 17.39 -14.37
N GLN A 176 -2.92 16.80 -13.22
CA GLN A 176 -2.14 15.55 -13.13
C GLN A 176 -2.90 14.42 -13.79
N LYS A 177 -2.20 13.73 -14.71
CA LYS A 177 -2.77 12.55 -15.37
C LYS A 177 -2.76 11.36 -14.42
N THR A 178 -3.87 10.63 -14.41
CA THR A 178 -3.93 9.34 -13.73
C THR A 178 -3.01 8.32 -14.40
N ARG A 179 -2.72 7.22 -13.71
CA ARG A 179 -1.90 6.15 -14.28
C ARG A 179 -2.55 5.53 -15.52
N MET A 180 -3.87 5.32 -15.51
CA MET A 180 -4.62 4.85 -16.67
C MET A 180 -4.46 5.79 -17.88
N GLN A 181 -4.51 7.10 -17.66
CA GLN A 181 -4.29 8.10 -18.70
C GLN A 181 -2.85 8.10 -19.22
N ILE A 182 -1.85 7.95 -18.33
CA ILE A 182 -0.42 7.86 -18.72
C ILE A 182 -0.19 6.60 -19.56
N PHE A 183 -0.75 5.47 -19.17
CA PHE A 183 -0.64 4.19 -19.88
C PHE A 183 -1.58 4.10 -21.09
N SER A 184 -2.47 5.10 -21.27
CA SER A 184 -3.45 5.16 -22.36
C SER A 184 -4.38 3.95 -22.42
N TYR A 185 -4.76 3.41 -21.28
CA TYR A 185 -5.82 2.41 -21.19
C TYR A 185 -7.17 3.12 -21.23
N LYS A 186 -7.94 2.89 -22.31
CA LYS A 186 -9.26 3.50 -22.52
C LYS A 186 -10.40 2.49 -22.35
N GLU A 187 -10.10 1.21 -22.52
CA GLU A 187 -11.04 0.10 -22.48
C GLU A 187 -10.57 -0.97 -21.51
N GLU A 188 -11.52 -1.76 -21.04
CA GLU A 188 -11.25 -2.90 -20.17
C GLU A 188 -10.44 -3.95 -20.92
N CYS A 189 -9.40 -4.49 -20.30
CA CYS A 189 -8.61 -5.57 -20.90
C CYS A 189 -7.90 -6.41 -19.82
N ILE A 190 -7.52 -7.62 -20.22
CA ILE A 190 -6.67 -8.48 -19.41
C ILE A 190 -5.26 -8.43 -20.00
N ILE A 191 -4.28 -8.16 -19.17
CA ILE A 191 -2.86 -8.13 -19.52
C ILE A 191 -2.07 -9.07 -18.60
N ASN A 192 -0.89 -9.42 -19.02
CA ASN A 192 0.09 -10.05 -18.13
C ASN A 192 1.18 -9.05 -17.70
N PRO A 193 2.01 -9.36 -16.71
CA PRO A 193 3.08 -8.47 -16.25
C PRO A 193 4.10 -8.07 -17.32
N LYS A 194 4.36 -8.92 -18.31
CA LYS A 194 5.24 -8.61 -19.44
C LYS A 194 4.63 -7.52 -20.34
N ASP A 195 3.31 -7.58 -20.58
CA ASP A 195 2.59 -6.54 -21.33
C ASP A 195 2.59 -5.21 -20.57
N TYR A 196 2.38 -5.24 -19.24
CA TYR A 196 2.51 -4.06 -18.39
C TYR A 196 3.90 -3.44 -18.50
N ALA A 197 4.94 -4.26 -18.36
CA ALA A 197 6.33 -3.81 -18.43
C ALA A 197 6.69 -3.22 -19.80
N LYS A 198 6.23 -3.85 -20.89
CA LYS A 198 6.36 -3.35 -22.26
C LYS A 198 5.67 -1.98 -22.41
N ARG A 199 4.42 -1.89 -21.94
CA ARG A 199 3.64 -0.65 -22.02
C ARG A 199 4.29 0.48 -21.20
N ALA A 200 4.81 0.16 -20.01
CA ALA A 200 5.55 1.12 -19.19
C ALA A 200 6.75 1.71 -19.93
N LEU A 201 7.51 0.88 -20.67
CA LEU A 201 8.59 1.35 -21.53
C LEU A 201 8.10 2.27 -22.64
N GLU A 202 7.03 1.87 -23.35
CA GLU A 202 6.47 2.63 -24.47
C GLU A 202 6.05 4.04 -24.06
N VAL A 203 5.45 4.19 -22.88
CA VAL A 203 4.98 5.49 -22.36
C VAL A 203 6.04 6.22 -21.52
N GLY A 204 7.23 5.64 -21.35
CA GLY A 204 8.31 6.23 -20.55
C GLY A 204 8.07 6.22 -19.04
N SER A 205 7.07 5.50 -18.57
CA SER A 205 6.76 5.37 -17.14
C SER A 205 7.67 4.34 -16.47
N ARG A 206 7.97 4.57 -15.19
CA ARG A 206 8.64 3.60 -14.30
C ARG A 206 7.86 3.44 -13.00
N ASP A 207 6.60 3.85 -13.02
CA ASP A 207 5.71 3.66 -11.87
C ASP A 207 5.15 2.24 -11.88
N ILE A 208 5.31 1.56 -10.76
CA ILE A 208 4.81 0.21 -10.49
C ILE A 208 4.25 0.12 -9.06
N SER A 209 3.99 1.26 -8.44
CA SER A 209 3.40 1.30 -7.12
C SER A 209 2.00 0.70 -7.13
N PHE A 210 1.65 -0.05 -6.08
CA PHE A 210 0.32 -0.60 -5.90
C PHE A 210 -0.02 -0.73 -4.41
N SER A 211 -1.20 -0.18 -4.05
CA SER A 211 -1.82 -0.37 -2.73
C SER A 211 -3.34 -0.19 -2.86
N TRP A 212 -3.83 1.05 -2.89
CA TRP A 212 -5.25 1.39 -3.00
C TRP A 212 -5.81 1.32 -4.43
N GLY A 213 -4.99 1.13 -5.45
CA GLY A 213 -5.37 1.23 -6.87
C GLY A 213 -6.12 0.02 -7.43
N GLY A 214 -6.58 -0.92 -6.62
CA GLY A 214 -7.28 -2.09 -7.14
C GLY A 214 -7.54 -3.17 -6.09
N MET A 215 -8.05 -4.31 -6.57
CA MET A 215 -8.41 -5.49 -5.78
C MET A 215 -7.45 -6.63 -6.10
N ILE A 216 -7.12 -7.44 -5.09
CA ILE A 216 -6.17 -8.56 -5.18
C ILE A 216 -6.89 -9.85 -4.83
N ASP A 217 -6.68 -10.93 -5.59
CA ASP A 217 -7.07 -12.27 -5.18
C ASP A 217 -6.32 -12.66 -3.91
N PHE A 218 -7.05 -13.03 -2.86
CA PHE A 218 -6.44 -13.25 -1.56
C PHE A 218 -5.65 -14.55 -1.49
N ASN A 219 -6.07 -15.59 -2.21
CA ASN A 219 -5.31 -16.84 -2.28
C ASN A 219 -3.98 -16.63 -3.02
N PHE A 220 -3.99 -15.82 -4.09
CA PHE A 220 -2.77 -15.40 -4.76
C PHE A 220 -1.85 -14.62 -3.81
N LEU A 221 -2.36 -13.62 -3.08
CA LEU A 221 -1.59 -12.83 -2.12
C LEU A 221 -0.99 -13.71 -1.01
N LYS A 222 -1.80 -14.63 -0.45
CA LYS A 222 -1.38 -15.59 0.57
C LYS A 222 -0.29 -16.53 0.07
N LYS A 223 -0.41 -17.03 -1.17
CA LYS A 223 0.59 -17.91 -1.81
C LYS A 223 1.95 -17.24 -1.93
N ILE A 224 1.99 -15.96 -2.27
CA ILE A 224 3.25 -15.20 -2.41
C ILE A 224 3.74 -14.61 -1.08
N LYS A 225 2.96 -14.72 -0.01
CA LYS A 225 3.26 -14.22 1.36
C LYS A 225 3.70 -12.75 1.37
N LEU A 226 3.08 -11.93 0.52
CA LEU A 226 3.48 -10.53 0.35
C LEU A 226 2.91 -9.67 1.47
N LYS A 227 3.78 -8.88 2.08
CA LYS A 227 3.47 -7.82 3.06
C LYS A 227 4.20 -6.54 2.67
N PHE A 228 3.76 -5.41 3.21
CA PHE A 228 4.49 -4.15 3.06
C PHE A 228 5.78 -4.17 3.89
N VAL A 229 6.79 -3.47 3.42
CA VAL A 229 8.02 -3.26 4.23
C VAL A 229 7.74 -2.15 5.25
N ASN A 230 7.89 -2.46 6.54
CA ASN A 230 7.70 -1.48 7.60
C ASN A 230 8.79 -0.42 7.58
N TYR A 231 8.47 0.77 8.09
CA TYR A 231 9.40 1.87 8.37
C TYR A 231 10.09 2.48 7.15
N ILE A 232 9.48 2.36 5.97
CA ILE A 232 9.96 3.00 4.74
C ILE A 232 8.92 3.95 4.15
N ILE A 233 9.39 4.89 3.34
CA ILE A 233 8.55 5.76 2.52
C ILE A 233 8.42 5.14 1.13
N ASN A 234 7.24 5.25 0.51
CA ASN A 234 6.89 4.64 -0.77
C ASN A 234 6.96 3.10 -0.74
N GLU A 235 6.38 2.52 0.28
CA GLU A 235 6.20 1.09 0.51
C GLU A 235 5.42 0.40 -0.61
N ASP A 236 4.56 1.16 -1.28
CA ASP A 236 3.74 0.75 -2.42
C ASP A 236 4.55 0.36 -3.66
N ILE A 237 5.77 0.89 -3.81
CA ILE A 237 6.69 0.51 -4.90
C ILE A 237 7.20 -0.92 -4.70
N HIS A 238 7.65 -1.25 -3.49
CA HIS A 238 8.10 -2.61 -3.16
C HIS A 238 6.95 -3.61 -3.32
N PHE A 239 5.82 -3.30 -2.70
CA PHE A 239 4.63 -4.14 -2.73
C PHE A 239 4.14 -4.36 -4.17
N GLY A 240 3.97 -3.29 -4.95
CA GLY A 240 3.52 -3.33 -6.32
C GLY A 240 4.48 -4.11 -7.23
N MET A 241 5.79 -3.92 -7.09
CA MET A 241 6.76 -4.62 -7.95
C MET A 241 6.72 -6.13 -7.73
N ILE A 242 6.66 -6.60 -6.47
CA ILE A 242 6.55 -8.03 -6.16
C ILE A 242 5.19 -8.57 -6.59
N LEU A 243 4.11 -7.85 -6.33
CA LEU A 243 2.76 -8.22 -6.71
C LEU A 243 2.66 -8.45 -8.22
N PHE A 244 3.10 -7.48 -9.02
CA PHE A 244 3.08 -7.57 -10.48
C PHE A 244 4.05 -8.65 -11.01
N ALA A 245 5.26 -8.75 -10.47
CA ALA A 245 6.22 -9.79 -10.88
C ALA A 245 5.75 -11.21 -10.56
N SER A 246 4.77 -11.37 -9.67
CA SER A 246 4.25 -12.67 -9.24
C SER A 246 2.93 -13.04 -9.93
N ALA A 247 2.22 -12.08 -10.47
CA ALA A 247 0.92 -12.27 -11.11
C ALA A 247 1.05 -13.00 -12.47
N ASN A 248 -0.07 -13.59 -12.91
CA ASN A 248 -0.24 -14.11 -14.26
C ASN A 248 -1.21 -13.23 -15.06
N LYS A 249 -2.31 -12.81 -14.43
CA LYS A 249 -3.37 -12.03 -15.07
C LYS A 249 -3.70 -10.78 -14.27
N ILE A 250 -3.68 -9.65 -14.96
CA ILE A 250 -4.04 -8.34 -14.42
C ILE A 250 -5.22 -7.83 -15.24
N TYR A 251 -6.35 -7.59 -14.58
CA TYR A 251 -7.50 -6.94 -15.20
C TYR A 251 -7.36 -5.43 -15.09
N VAL A 252 -7.34 -4.74 -16.21
CA VAL A 252 -7.29 -3.27 -16.29
C VAL A 252 -8.72 -2.76 -16.45
N LEU A 253 -9.16 -1.97 -15.47
CA LEU A 253 -10.51 -1.39 -15.42
C LEU A 253 -10.40 0.15 -15.43
N PRO A 254 -10.51 0.83 -16.59
CA PRO A 254 -10.34 2.28 -16.68
C PRO A 254 -11.58 3.05 -16.18
N LYS A 255 -12.18 2.59 -15.08
CA LYS A 255 -13.26 3.28 -14.37
C LYS A 255 -12.70 4.00 -13.15
N ARG A 256 -13.10 5.24 -12.93
CA ARG A 256 -12.71 6.06 -11.79
C ARG A 256 -13.55 5.68 -10.57
N LEU A 257 -13.11 4.66 -9.85
CA LEU A 257 -13.83 4.11 -8.71
C LEU A 257 -13.33 4.63 -7.35
N TYR A 258 -12.20 5.33 -7.34
CA TYR A 258 -11.53 5.86 -6.15
C TYR A 258 -11.44 7.38 -6.26
N LYS A 259 -11.85 8.10 -5.23
CA LYS A 259 -11.71 9.55 -5.08
C LYS A 259 -10.51 9.86 -4.21
N CYS A 260 -9.42 10.28 -4.84
CA CYS A 260 -8.17 10.63 -4.17
C CYS A 260 -8.19 12.11 -3.76
N LEU A 261 -8.26 12.38 -2.47
CA LEU A 261 -8.24 13.74 -1.94
C LEU A 261 -6.81 14.29 -1.88
N LEU A 262 -6.54 15.31 -2.67
CA LEU A 262 -5.30 16.08 -2.62
C LEU A 262 -5.47 17.26 -1.63
N ARG A 263 -4.74 17.18 -0.51
CA ARG A 263 -4.81 18.16 0.58
C ARG A 263 -3.43 18.69 0.97
N SER A 264 -3.42 19.87 1.59
CA SER A 264 -2.19 20.57 2.00
C SER A 264 -1.33 19.76 2.99
N ASN A 265 -1.96 18.94 3.82
CA ASN A 265 -1.32 18.12 4.86
C ASN A 265 -1.11 16.66 4.50
N SER A 266 -1.21 16.28 3.22
CA SER A 266 -0.96 14.92 2.77
C SER A 266 0.48 14.47 3.07
N ILE A 267 0.69 13.16 3.33
CA ILE A 267 2.03 12.56 3.44
C ILE A 267 2.83 12.78 2.15
N SER A 268 2.14 12.81 1.01
CA SER A 268 2.73 13.07 -0.31
C SER A 268 3.13 14.54 -0.52
N ASN A 269 2.66 15.46 0.35
CA ASN A 269 3.06 16.86 0.28
C ASN A 269 4.40 17.06 0.98
N HIS A 270 5.45 17.28 0.20
CA HIS A 270 6.82 17.41 0.68
C HIS A 270 7.09 18.70 1.49
N ASP A 271 6.17 19.66 1.49
CA ASP A 271 6.34 20.97 2.15
C ASP A 271 5.90 20.96 3.64
N LYS A 272 5.39 19.82 4.15
CA LYS A 272 4.94 19.71 5.53
C LYS A 272 6.11 19.88 6.50
N LYS A 273 6.01 20.87 7.40
CA LYS A 273 6.96 21.01 8.51
C LYS A 273 6.81 19.82 9.46
N VAL A 274 7.87 19.06 9.61
CA VAL A 274 7.97 18.03 10.65
C VAL A 274 8.23 18.74 11.98
N THR A 275 7.39 18.49 12.98
CA THR A 275 7.57 18.99 14.34
C THR A 275 7.78 17.82 15.29
N LYS A 276 8.40 18.06 16.46
CA LYS A 276 8.63 17.01 17.47
C LYS A 276 7.33 16.29 17.90
N ALA A 277 6.20 17.00 17.86
CA ALA A 277 4.89 16.46 18.25
C ALA A 277 4.28 15.46 17.22
N ASN A 278 4.75 15.44 15.97
CA ASN A 278 4.21 14.56 14.92
C ASN A 278 5.25 13.58 14.35
N ILE A 279 6.29 13.30 15.12
CA ILE A 279 7.29 12.28 14.78
C ILE A 279 6.78 10.92 15.23
N SER A 280 6.62 10.02 14.26
CA SER A 280 6.32 8.61 14.57
C SER A 280 7.45 7.94 15.33
N HIS A 281 7.09 7.02 16.23
CA HIS A 281 8.05 6.33 17.10
C HIS A 281 9.21 5.69 16.30
N TYR A 282 8.91 5.07 15.17
CA TYR A 282 9.92 4.44 14.30
C TYR A 282 10.90 5.42 13.64
N PHE A 283 10.55 6.72 13.58
CA PHE A 283 11.40 7.75 13.00
C PHE A 283 12.26 8.47 14.05
N LYS A 284 11.96 8.28 15.33
CA LYS A 284 12.58 8.99 16.46
C LYS A 284 14.10 8.84 16.46
N ASN A 285 14.62 7.62 16.33
CA ASN A 285 16.06 7.35 16.33
C ASN A 285 16.79 8.05 15.17
N ILE A 286 16.17 8.12 13.99
CA ILE A 286 16.74 8.85 12.86
C ILE A 286 16.72 10.35 13.14
N TYR A 287 15.63 10.88 13.68
CA TYR A 287 15.49 12.29 14.00
C TYR A 287 16.54 12.73 15.05
N GLU A 288 16.71 11.98 16.12
CA GLU A 288 17.73 12.21 17.14
C GLU A 288 19.15 12.12 16.55
N ALA A 289 19.40 11.14 15.67
CA ALA A 289 20.67 11.02 14.98
C ALA A 289 21.01 12.27 14.16
N PHE A 290 20.04 13.01 13.65
CA PHE A 290 20.23 14.26 12.92
C PHE A 290 20.09 15.51 13.80
N ASN A 291 20.33 15.40 15.11
CA ASN A 291 20.26 16.50 16.09
C ASN A 291 18.91 17.23 16.03
N GLU A 292 17.82 16.49 15.89
CA GLU A 292 16.45 16.99 15.78
C GLU A 292 16.20 17.91 14.56
N ASP A 293 17.09 17.88 13.55
CA ASP A 293 16.81 18.53 12.25
C ASP A 293 15.87 17.66 11.39
N ALA A 294 14.60 18.01 11.44
CA ALA A 294 13.52 17.30 10.76
C ALA A 294 13.71 17.21 9.24
N LYS A 295 14.28 18.24 8.61
CA LYS A 295 14.50 18.27 7.16
C LYS A 295 15.55 17.26 6.74
N SER A 296 16.71 17.27 7.40
CA SER A 296 17.79 16.32 7.13
C SER A 296 17.39 14.88 7.45
N ALA A 297 16.68 14.66 8.58
CA ALA A 297 16.19 13.35 8.97
C ALA A 297 15.18 12.78 7.94
N LYS A 298 14.22 13.61 7.46
CA LYS A 298 13.24 13.22 6.44
C LYS A 298 13.91 12.90 5.10
N GLU A 299 14.87 13.72 4.66
CA GLU A 299 15.64 13.47 3.43
C GLU A 299 16.45 12.18 3.54
N TYR A 300 17.10 11.95 4.70
CA TYR A 300 17.79 10.70 4.97
C TYR A 300 16.83 9.50 4.87
N LEU A 301 15.69 9.54 5.56
CA LEU A 301 14.71 8.46 5.53
C LEU A 301 14.23 8.17 4.10
N ARG A 302 13.98 9.22 3.30
CA ARG A 302 13.59 9.09 1.90
C ARG A 302 14.65 8.38 1.04
N LEU A 303 15.92 8.66 1.28
CA LEU A 303 17.02 8.01 0.57
C LEU A 303 17.28 6.59 1.09
N ALA A 304 17.22 6.39 2.40
CA ALA A 304 17.35 5.10 3.06
C ALA A 304 16.25 4.13 2.61
N SER A 305 14.99 4.60 2.56
CA SER A 305 13.86 3.80 2.05
C SER A 305 14.10 3.24 0.66
N ARG A 306 14.72 4.02 -0.24
CA ARG A 306 15.07 3.54 -1.60
C ARG A 306 16.10 2.41 -1.56
N VAL A 307 17.10 2.50 -0.67
CA VAL A 307 18.11 1.44 -0.51
C VAL A 307 17.44 0.17 0.02
N ILE A 308 16.65 0.29 1.09
CA ILE A 308 15.95 -0.84 1.71
C ILE A 308 15.01 -1.50 0.68
N THR A 309 14.20 -0.70 -0.04
CA THR A 309 13.30 -1.20 -1.10
C THR A 309 14.08 -2.03 -2.13
N VAL A 310 15.20 -1.50 -2.63
CA VAL A 310 15.97 -2.19 -3.68
C VAL A 310 16.64 -3.46 -3.15
N LEU A 311 17.16 -3.46 -1.93
CA LEU A 311 17.74 -4.65 -1.31
C LEU A 311 16.69 -5.77 -1.17
N LYS A 312 15.50 -5.44 -0.64
CA LYS A 312 14.39 -6.40 -0.54
C LYS A 312 13.92 -6.93 -1.90
N LEU A 313 13.93 -6.10 -2.94
CA LEU A 313 13.62 -6.53 -4.30
C LEU A 313 14.71 -7.45 -4.89
N ILE A 314 15.98 -7.17 -4.62
CA ILE A 314 17.09 -8.04 -5.02
C ILE A 314 16.93 -9.42 -4.36
N ASP A 315 16.68 -9.46 -3.04
CA ASP A 315 16.46 -10.69 -2.29
C ASP A 315 15.31 -11.51 -2.90
N PHE A 316 14.19 -10.84 -3.19
CA PHE A 316 13.03 -11.48 -3.83
C PHE A 316 13.37 -12.10 -5.19
N PHE A 317 14.03 -11.33 -6.08
CA PHE A 317 14.35 -11.81 -7.43
C PHE A 317 15.47 -12.87 -7.46
N GLN A 318 16.34 -12.90 -6.46
CA GLN A 318 17.37 -13.95 -6.33
C GLN A 318 16.80 -15.24 -5.74
N GLY A 319 15.83 -15.14 -4.81
CA GLY A 319 15.21 -16.28 -4.16
C GLY A 319 14.11 -16.99 -4.97
N LYS A 320 13.69 -16.42 -6.11
CA LYS A 320 12.57 -16.93 -6.92
C LYS A 320 13.04 -17.51 -8.24
N LYS A 321 12.46 -18.68 -8.63
CA LYS A 321 12.64 -19.20 -10.00
C LYS A 321 12.05 -18.18 -10.99
N GLU A 322 12.89 -17.67 -11.87
CA GLU A 322 12.54 -16.66 -12.86
C GLU A 322 11.60 -17.24 -13.93
N ASN A 323 10.56 -16.51 -14.26
CA ASN A 323 9.70 -16.76 -15.42
C ASN A 323 9.66 -15.47 -16.29
N GLU A 324 9.04 -15.54 -17.47
CA GLU A 324 9.01 -14.40 -18.40
C GLU A 324 8.40 -13.14 -17.78
N ASN A 325 7.34 -13.26 -16.97
CA ASN A 325 6.68 -12.15 -16.31
C ASN A 325 7.58 -11.48 -15.27
N SER A 326 8.14 -12.27 -14.35
CA SER A 326 9.03 -11.76 -13.31
C SER A 326 10.31 -11.18 -13.92
N LYS A 327 10.84 -11.81 -14.98
CA LYS A 327 11.99 -11.29 -15.72
C LYS A 327 11.73 -9.93 -16.34
N ALA A 328 10.60 -9.75 -17.02
CA ALA A 328 10.25 -8.48 -17.65
C ALA A 328 10.13 -7.34 -16.60
N ILE A 329 9.47 -7.59 -15.48
CA ILE A 329 9.36 -6.61 -14.39
C ILE A 329 10.75 -6.28 -13.82
N LYS A 330 11.56 -7.30 -13.50
CA LYS A 330 12.92 -7.12 -12.98
C LYS A 330 13.79 -6.29 -13.91
N GLU A 331 13.85 -6.63 -15.19
CA GLU A 331 14.73 -6.00 -16.17
C GLU A 331 14.38 -4.52 -16.45
N ILE A 332 13.10 -4.17 -16.33
CA ILE A 332 12.62 -2.82 -16.67
C ILE A 332 12.61 -1.89 -15.46
N PHE A 333 12.19 -2.39 -14.29
CA PHE A 333 11.98 -1.53 -13.12
C PHE A 333 13.17 -1.55 -12.15
N LEU A 334 13.74 -2.71 -11.84
CA LEU A 334 14.80 -2.81 -10.82
C LEU A 334 16.02 -1.91 -11.12
N PRO A 335 16.55 -1.82 -12.35
CA PRO A 335 17.68 -0.94 -12.63
C PRO A 335 17.41 0.54 -12.40
N PHE A 336 16.17 0.99 -12.67
CA PHE A 336 15.75 2.36 -12.43
C PHE A 336 15.75 2.70 -10.93
N TYR A 337 15.19 1.83 -10.09
CA TYR A 337 15.18 2.02 -8.65
C TYR A 337 16.58 1.84 -8.05
N ALA A 338 17.37 0.89 -8.54
CA ALA A 338 18.77 0.71 -8.16
C ALA A 338 19.60 1.97 -8.40
N LYS A 339 19.46 2.60 -9.58
CA LYS A 339 20.12 3.88 -9.88
C LYS A 339 19.69 4.99 -8.91
N LYS A 340 18.40 5.03 -8.53
CA LYS A 340 17.90 6.00 -7.54
C LYS A 340 18.46 5.73 -6.14
N ALA A 341 18.58 4.46 -5.74
CA ALA A 341 19.12 4.05 -4.44
C ALA A 341 20.62 4.42 -4.30
N LEU A 342 21.42 4.29 -5.36
CA LEU A 342 22.85 4.67 -5.33
C LEU A 342 23.09 6.16 -5.08
N LYS A 343 22.09 7.04 -5.17
CA LYS A 343 22.21 8.43 -4.74
C LYS A 343 22.51 8.53 -3.23
N PHE A 344 22.20 7.50 -2.47
CA PHE A 344 22.49 7.38 -1.04
C PHE A 344 23.99 7.51 -0.71
N LYS A 345 24.90 7.16 -1.62
CA LYS A 345 26.35 7.35 -1.45
C LYS A 345 26.77 8.77 -1.02
N LYS A 346 25.94 9.79 -1.36
CA LYS A 346 26.18 11.20 -1.04
C LYS A 346 25.73 11.60 0.36
N VAL A 347 25.08 10.72 1.10
CA VAL A 347 24.63 10.98 2.46
C VAL A 347 25.82 11.07 3.38
N ASN A 348 25.92 12.14 4.20
CA ASN A 348 27.07 12.33 5.09
C ASN A 348 26.95 11.48 6.36
N LYS A 349 25.79 11.43 6.98
CA LYS A 349 25.49 10.70 8.22
C LYS A 349 24.57 9.51 7.93
N ASP A 350 24.95 8.32 8.35
CA ASP A 350 24.25 7.08 8.02
C ASP A 350 23.97 6.23 9.28
N PRO A 351 22.97 6.62 10.08
CA PRO A 351 22.63 5.92 11.31
C PRO A 351 22.15 4.47 11.10
N LEU A 352 21.68 4.11 9.92
CA LEU A 352 21.25 2.74 9.59
C LEU A 352 22.35 1.90 8.92
N ASN A 353 23.56 2.45 8.75
CA ASN A 353 24.73 1.78 8.15
C ASN A 353 24.47 1.20 6.73
N LEU A 354 23.62 1.85 5.95
CA LEU A 354 23.20 1.37 4.63
C LEU A 354 24.24 1.58 3.53
N LYS A 355 25.27 2.43 3.75
CA LYS A 355 26.35 2.61 2.77
C LYS A 355 27.09 1.32 2.45
N ASN A 356 27.25 0.44 3.46
CA ASN A 356 27.91 -0.87 3.29
C ASN A 356 27.10 -1.83 2.41
N GLU A 357 25.80 -1.58 2.28
CA GLU A 357 24.90 -2.41 1.46
C GLU A 357 24.90 -1.99 -0.04
N LEU A 358 25.45 -0.81 -0.38
CA LEU A 358 25.38 -0.28 -1.74
C LEU A 358 26.10 -1.15 -2.77
N ASP A 359 27.11 -1.91 -2.35
CA ASP A 359 27.85 -2.81 -3.24
C ASP A 359 26.95 -3.96 -3.75
N LYS A 360 25.96 -4.38 -2.97
CA LYS A 360 24.95 -5.36 -3.40
C LYS A 360 24.03 -4.80 -4.50
N ILE A 361 23.85 -3.48 -4.55
CA ILE A 361 22.96 -2.80 -5.50
C ILE A 361 23.67 -2.50 -6.84
N LYS A 362 24.98 -2.22 -6.82
CA LYS A 362 25.77 -1.82 -8.00
C LYS A 362 25.59 -2.74 -9.23
N PRO A 363 25.58 -4.09 -9.10
CA PRO A 363 25.43 -4.99 -10.24
C PRO A 363 24.10 -4.84 -10.99
N PHE A 364 23.06 -4.30 -10.33
CA PHE A 364 21.73 -4.14 -10.90
C PHE A 364 21.54 -2.80 -11.63
N VAL A 365 22.53 -1.89 -11.55
CA VAL A 365 22.53 -0.62 -12.29
C VAL A 365 23.08 -0.85 -13.70
N LYS A 366 22.57 -1.79 -14.43
CA LYS A 366 22.89 -1.95 -15.85
C LYS A 366 22.43 -0.72 -16.63
N ASN A 367 23.15 -0.37 -17.68
CA ASN A 367 22.83 0.74 -18.57
C ASN A 367 21.34 0.71 -18.93
N ILE A 368 20.57 1.54 -18.23
CA ILE A 368 19.20 1.83 -18.64
C ILE A 368 19.40 2.62 -19.94
N LEU A 369 19.21 1.93 -21.07
CA LEU A 369 19.15 2.63 -22.34
C LEU A 369 18.09 3.73 -22.20
N PRO A 370 18.41 4.98 -22.57
CA PRO A 370 17.40 5.99 -22.69
C PRO A 370 16.24 5.42 -23.51
N TYR A 371 15.01 5.76 -23.17
CA TYR A 371 13.81 5.25 -23.87
C TYR A 371 13.96 5.39 -25.41
N ASP A 372 14.53 6.48 -25.87
CA ASP A 372 14.79 6.71 -27.30
C ASP A 372 15.79 5.70 -27.90
N ALA A 373 16.84 5.35 -27.19
CA ALA A 373 17.79 4.32 -27.61
C ALA A 373 17.14 2.91 -27.62
N TRP A 374 16.27 2.62 -26.67
CA TRP A 374 15.48 1.37 -26.67
C TRP A 374 14.50 1.30 -27.85
N LYS A 375 13.80 2.41 -28.17
CA LYS A 375 12.94 2.52 -29.37
C LYS A 375 13.73 2.24 -30.65
N ILE A 376 14.92 2.79 -30.77
CA ILE A 376 15.79 2.58 -31.92
C ILE A 376 16.19 1.11 -32.01
N LEU A 377 16.59 0.48 -30.89
CA LEU A 377 16.95 -0.93 -30.86
C LEU A 377 15.78 -1.86 -31.18
N GLN A 378 14.57 -1.54 -30.74
CA GLN A 378 13.36 -2.30 -31.12
C GLN A 378 13.04 -2.15 -32.61
N LYS A 379 13.18 -0.93 -33.19
CA LYS A 379 13.02 -0.74 -34.63
C LYS A 379 14.05 -1.55 -35.43
N ILE A 380 15.31 -1.56 -34.98
CA ILE A 380 16.37 -2.34 -35.61
C ILE A 380 16.07 -3.86 -35.50
N LYS A 381 15.66 -4.36 -34.35
CA LYS A 381 15.26 -5.78 -34.19
C LYS A 381 14.10 -6.18 -35.09
N ASN A 382 13.10 -5.31 -35.28
CA ASN A 382 11.96 -5.57 -36.14
C ASN A 382 12.27 -5.44 -37.65
N ILE A 383 13.44 -4.90 -38.02
CA ILE A 383 13.91 -4.85 -39.40
C ILE A 383 14.68 -6.14 -39.74
N PHE A 384 15.24 -6.81 -38.74
CA PHE A 384 16.05 -8.04 -38.93
C PHE A 384 15.33 -9.33 -38.45
N SER A 385 14.08 -9.24 -38.00
CA SER A 385 13.15 -10.35 -37.74
C SER A 385 12.07 -10.39 -38.81
#